data_a052d48afa9352ea8e923275b0fa022a
#
_entry.id   a052d48afa9352ea8e923275b0fa022a
#
_cell.length_a   1.000
_cell.length_b   1.000
_cell.length_c   1.000
_cell.angle_alpha   90.00
_cell.angle_beta   90.00
_cell.angle_gamma   90.00
#
_symmetry.space_group_name_H-M   'P 1'
#
loop_
_entity.id
_entity.type
_entity.pdbx_description
1 polymer ?
#
loop_
_entity_poly.entity_id
_entity_poly.type
_entity_poly.pdbx_seq_one_letter_code
_entity_poly.pdbx_strand_id
1 'polypeptide(L)'
;MNTQDFEAQLIDENFGEIVTVEKPVGYAMGVHQHPFEAWALVTKGALTLQVAGVSTTYAAGDIFRLPAGTPHSESAISHGATYLAGRKHQAAA
;
A
#
# COMPACT_ATOMS: atom_id res chain seq x y z
N MET A 1 10.65 -11.12 -1.38
CA MET A 1 11.51 -9.93 -1.61
C MET A 1 11.75 -9.25 -0.27
N ASN A 2 12.97 -8.84 0.04
CA ASN A 2 13.24 -8.09 1.26
C ASN A 2 13.02 -6.58 1.03
N THR A 3 12.97 -5.82 2.14
CA THR A 3 12.70 -4.37 2.08
C THR A 3 13.77 -3.60 1.34
N GLN A 4 15.02 -4.00 1.45
CA GLN A 4 16.13 -3.32 0.77
C GLN A 4 16.01 -3.43 -0.74
N ASP A 5 15.70 -4.61 -1.25
CA ASP A 5 15.53 -4.82 -2.70
C ASP A 5 14.28 -4.11 -3.20
N PHE A 6 13.21 -4.12 -2.42
CA PHE A 6 11.99 -3.41 -2.78
C PHE A 6 12.20 -1.90 -2.83
N GLU A 7 12.90 -1.36 -1.85
CA GLU A 7 13.24 0.07 -1.84
C GLU A 7 14.06 0.46 -3.07
N ALA A 8 15.02 -0.38 -3.46
CA ALA A 8 15.81 -0.14 -4.66
C ALA A 8 14.93 -0.10 -5.92
N GLN A 9 13.92 -0.98 -6.01
CA GLN A 9 12.98 -0.96 -7.12
C GLN A 9 12.12 0.32 -7.12
N LEU A 10 11.69 0.77 -5.95
CA LEU A 10 10.92 2.01 -5.84
C LEU A 10 11.74 3.20 -6.36
N ILE A 11 12.99 3.29 -5.96
CA ILE A 11 13.88 4.36 -6.40
C ILE A 11 14.09 4.29 -7.91
N ASP A 12 14.33 3.10 -8.43
CA ASP A 12 14.56 2.87 -9.86
C ASP A 12 13.37 3.26 -10.72
N GLU A 13 12.15 3.10 -10.20
CA GLU A 13 10.93 3.47 -10.90
C GLU A 13 10.40 4.87 -10.55
N ASN A 14 11.23 5.68 -9.91
CA ASN A 14 10.93 7.09 -9.59
C ASN A 14 9.77 7.28 -8.61
N PHE A 15 9.63 6.39 -7.65
CA PHE A 15 8.73 6.61 -6.53
C PHE A 15 9.46 7.52 -5.53
N GLY A 16 9.22 8.83 -5.65
CA GLY A 16 10.00 9.84 -4.93
C GLY A 16 9.73 9.93 -3.43
N GLU A 17 8.64 9.34 -2.94
CA GLU A 17 8.31 9.30 -1.52
C GLU A 17 8.25 7.86 -1.06
N ILE A 18 9.05 7.51 -0.06
CA ILE A 18 9.09 6.16 0.50
C ILE A 18 8.84 6.28 1.99
N VAL A 19 7.79 5.59 2.47
CA VAL A 19 7.35 5.68 3.87
C VAL A 19 7.08 4.28 4.43
N THR A 20 7.27 4.12 5.73
CA THR A 20 6.77 2.96 6.46
C THR A 20 5.44 3.32 7.06
N VAL A 21 4.42 2.52 6.76
CA VAL A 21 3.05 2.72 7.24
C VAL A 21 2.73 1.64 8.26
N GLU A 22 2.17 2.04 9.40
CA GLU A 22 1.72 1.11 10.43
C GLU A 22 0.23 1.33 10.68
N LYS A 23 -0.55 0.25 10.58
CA LYS A 23 -1.98 0.25 10.88
C LYS A 23 -2.23 -0.62 12.09
N PRO A 24 -2.93 -0.10 13.11
CA PRO A 24 -3.18 -0.89 14.32
C PRO A 24 -4.18 -2.02 14.09
N VAL A 25 -4.19 -2.97 15.01
CA VAL A 25 -5.27 -3.97 15.07
C VAL A 25 -6.61 -3.24 15.17
N GLY A 26 -7.60 -3.71 14.40
CA GLY A 26 -8.92 -3.08 14.35
C GLY A 26 -9.06 -1.96 13.34
N TYR A 27 -7.99 -1.65 12.62
CA TYR A 27 -8.02 -0.59 11.61
C TYR A 27 -9.00 -0.90 10.49
N ALA A 28 -9.82 0.11 10.14
CA ALA A 28 -10.70 0.04 8.98
C ALA A 28 -10.94 1.45 8.46
N MET A 29 -10.85 1.61 7.15
CA MET A 29 -11.13 2.88 6.48
C MET A 29 -12.04 2.64 5.29
N GLY A 30 -13.09 3.44 5.18
CA GLY A 30 -14.06 3.36 4.08
C GLY A 30 -13.45 3.79 2.75
N VAL A 31 -14.29 3.80 1.71
CA VAL A 31 -13.83 4.09 0.35
C VAL A 31 -13.23 5.49 0.27
N HIS A 32 -12.02 5.55 -0.26
CA HIS A 32 -11.27 6.78 -0.48
C HIS A 32 -10.32 6.58 -1.67
N GLN A 33 -9.66 7.63 -2.09
CA GLN A 33 -8.67 7.57 -3.16
C GLN A 33 -7.54 8.55 -2.85
N HIS A 34 -6.40 8.32 -3.51
CA HIS A 34 -5.21 9.15 -3.34
C HIS A 34 -4.76 9.76 -4.68
N PRO A 35 -4.16 10.96 -4.66
CA PRO A 35 -3.64 11.59 -5.88
C PRO A 35 -2.28 11.03 -6.31
N PHE A 36 -1.88 9.88 -5.80
CA PHE A 36 -0.60 9.24 -6.12
C PHE A 36 -0.78 7.77 -6.40
N GLU A 37 0.16 7.21 -7.15
CA GLU A 37 0.28 5.76 -7.29
C GLU A 37 0.98 5.21 -6.05
N ALA A 38 0.45 4.13 -5.48
CA ALA A 38 1.05 3.45 -4.34
C ALA A 38 1.56 2.07 -4.75
N TRP A 39 2.77 1.74 -4.34
CA TRP A 39 3.37 0.42 -4.55
C TRP A 39 4.02 0.00 -3.24
N ALA A 40 3.57 -1.10 -2.66
CA ALA A 40 3.89 -1.43 -1.28
C ALA A 40 4.22 -2.90 -1.08
N LEU A 41 5.15 -3.14 -0.15
CA LEU A 41 5.51 -4.47 0.35
C LEU A 41 5.03 -4.58 1.79
N VAL A 42 4.15 -5.54 2.06
CA VAL A 42 3.71 -5.82 3.43
C VAL A 42 4.83 -6.56 4.17
N THR A 43 5.20 -6.06 5.34
CA THR A 43 6.29 -6.64 6.13
C THR A 43 5.79 -7.32 7.40
N LYS A 44 4.60 -6.94 7.88
CA LYS A 44 3.98 -7.51 9.10
C LYS A 44 2.47 -7.51 8.98
N GLY A 45 1.82 -8.51 9.58
CA GLY A 45 0.37 -8.57 9.64
C GLY A 45 -0.28 -8.83 8.29
N ALA A 46 -1.45 -8.26 8.09
CA ALA A 46 -2.21 -8.41 6.84
C ALA A 46 -3.11 -7.21 6.59
N LEU A 47 -3.08 -6.73 5.36
CA LEU A 47 -3.93 -5.63 4.89
C LEU A 47 -4.89 -6.16 3.85
N THR A 48 -6.19 -5.88 4.03
CA THR A 48 -7.21 -6.21 3.04
C THR A 48 -7.59 -4.94 2.28
N LEU A 49 -7.51 -4.99 0.96
CA LEU A 49 -7.96 -3.92 0.08
C LEU A 49 -9.20 -4.39 -0.68
N GLN A 50 -10.20 -3.52 -0.78
CA GLN A 50 -11.38 -3.76 -1.62
C GLN A 50 -11.39 -2.74 -2.75
N VAL A 51 -11.33 -3.23 -3.97
CA VAL A 51 -11.34 -2.41 -5.19
C VAL A 51 -12.44 -2.96 -6.10
N ALA A 52 -13.37 -2.09 -6.51
CA ALA A 52 -14.46 -2.47 -7.41
C ALA A 52 -15.23 -3.70 -6.92
N GLY A 53 -15.45 -3.81 -5.61
CA GLY A 53 -16.18 -4.93 -4.99
C GLY A 53 -15.36 -6.20 -4.78
N VAL A 54 -14.09 -6.22 -5.16
CA VAL A 54 -13.20 -7.38 -4.99
C VAL A 54 -12.26 -7.13 -3.80
N SER A 55 -12.28 -8.03 -2.83
CA SER A 55 -11.40 -7.96 -1.65
C SER A 55 -10.19 -8.86 -1.85
N THR A 56 -9.02 -8.32 -1.59
CA THR A 56 -7.76 -9.07 -1.64
C THR A 56 -7.00 -8.80 -0.35
N THR A 57 -6.52 -9.86 0.29
CA THR A 57 -5.71 -9.75 1.52
C THR A 57 -4.25 -9.97 1.20
N TYR A 58 -3.43 -9.01 1.62
CA TYR A 58 -1.97 -9.04 1.44
C TYR A 58 -1.33 -9.28 2.80
N ALA A 59 -0.61 -10.38 2.94
CA ALA A 59 0.13 -10.74 4.15
C ALA A 59 1.60 -10.39 3.99
N ALA A 60 2.40 -10.61 5.05
CA ALA A 60 3.84 -10.34 5.01
C ALA A 60 4.52 -11.04 3.82
N GLY A 61 5.26 -10.28 3.04
CA GLY A 61 5.89 -10.74 1.81
C GLY A 61 5.10 -10.43 0.53
N ASP A 62 3.82 -10.10 0.65
CA ASP A 62 2.99 -9.76 -0.51
C ASP A 62 3.17 -8.29 -0.90
N ILE A 63 2.95 -8.03 -2.17
CA ILE A 63 3.08 -6.69 -2.76
C ILE A 63 1.74 -6.28 -3.33
N PHE A 64 1.35 -5.03 -3.12
CA PHE A 64 0.20 -4.46 -3.81
C PHE A 64 0.58 -3.17 -4.52
N ARG A 65 -0.20 -2.82 -5.53
CA ARG A 65 0.00 -1.61 -6.32
C ARG A 65 -1.37 -1.04 -6.67
N LEU A 66 -1.55 0.26 -6.40
CA LEU A 66 -2.78 0.99 -6.68
C LEU A 66 -2.46 2.20 -7.54
N PRO A 67 -3.00 2.27 -8.77
CA PRO A 67 -2.86 3.49 -9.58
C PRO A 67 -3.49 4.70 -8.89
N ALA A 68 -3.00 5.89 -9.20
CA ALA A 68 -3.57 7.13 -8.68
C ALA A 68 -5.06 7.21 -9.00
N GLY A 69 -5.84 7.71 -8.05
CA GLY A 69 -7.28 7.89 -8.23
C GLY A 69 -8.11 6.61 -8.14
N THR A 70 -7.53 5.47 -7.76
CA THR A 70 -8.30 4.22 -7.61
C THR A 70 -9.10 4.25 -6.32
N PRO A 71 -10.44 4.25 -6.39
CA PRO A 71 -11.27 4.16 -5.18
C PRO A 71 -11.08 2.79 -4.51
N HIS A 72 -10.86 2.80 -3.21
CA HIS A 72 -10.65 1.57 -2.45
C HIS A 72 -11.01 1.77 -0.98
N SER A 73 -11.36 0.69 -0.32
CA SER A 73 -11.43 0.62 1.13
C SER A 73 -10.31 -0.29 1.63
N GLU A 74 -9.94 -0.13 2.90
CA GLU A 74 -8.87 -0.92 3.48
C GLU A 74 -9.14 -1.28 4.92
N SER A 75 -8.61 -2.43 5.35
CA SER A 75 -8.75 -2.89 6.72
C SER A 75 -7.57 -3.77 7.13
N ALA A 76 -7.30 -3.78 8.43
CA ALA A 76 -6.28 -4.63 9.05
C ALA A 76 -6.79 -5.08 10.42
N ILE A 77 -7.99 -5.65 10.45
CA ILE A 77 -8.76 -5.85 11.67
C ILE A 77 -8.10 -6.80 12.66
N SER A 78 -7.64 -7.98 12.17
CA SER A 78 -7.20 -9.05 13.07
C SER A 78 -5.80 -8.87 13.62
N HIS A 79 -4.86 -8.35 12.82
CA HIS A 79 -3.44 -8.34 13.17
C HIS A 79 -2.77 -6.97 12.99
N GLY A 80 -3.52 -5.99 12.48
CA GLY A 80 -2.87 -4.79 11.99
C GLY A 80 -2.03 -5.08 10.76
N ALA A 81 -1.30 -4.10 10.27
CA ALA A 81 -0.40 -4.27 9.13
C ALA A 81 0.71 -3.23 9.18
N THR A 82 1.90 -3.66 8.77
CA THR A 82 3.03 -2.77 8.52
C THR A 82 3.49 -2.99 7.10
N TYR A 83 3.71 -1.92 6.36
CA TYR A 83 4.19 -2.04 4.99
C TYR A 83 5.10 -0.88 4.61
N LEU A 84 6.05 -1.16 3.72
CA LEU A 84 6.90 -0.17 3.09
C LEU A 84 6.22 0.27 1.80
N ALA A 85 5.88 1.56 1.71
CA ALA A 85 5.13 2.09 0.59
C ALA A 85 5.91 3.16 -0.16
N GLY A 86 5.99 3.01 -1.47
CA GLY A 86 6.39 4.07 -2.36
C GLY A 86 5.17 4.81 -2.88
N ARG A 87 5.28 6.13 -2.99
CA ARG A 87 4.24 6.99 -3.54
C ARG A 87 4.80 7.79 -4.69
N LYS A 88 4.12 7.73 -5.81
CA LYS A 88 4.47 8.48 -7.00
C LYS A 88 3.34 9.46 -7.30
N HIS A 89 3.59 10.71 -6.97
CA HIS A 89 2.60 11.77 -7.18
C HIS A 89 2.51 12.09 -8.66
N GLN A 90 1.29 12.39 -9.12
CA GLN A 90 1.10 12.81 -10.50
C GLN A 90 1.79 14.14 -10.74
N ALA A 91 2.44 14.25 -11.89
CA ALA A 91 3.01 15.53 -12.30
C ALA A 91 1.89 16.56 -12.43
N ALA A 92 2.17 17.79 -12.02
CA ALA A 92 1.27 18.90 -12.25
C ALA A 92 1.12 19.11 -13.77
N ALA A 93 -0.11 19.24 -14.23
CA ALA A 93 -0.38 19.50 -15.63
C ALA A 93 -0.01 20.95 -16.00
#